data_5bf6539484f7dafc00665587429fce24
#
_entry.id   5bf6539484f7dafc00665587429fce24
#
_cell.length_a   1.000
_cell.length_b   1.000
_cell.length_c   1.000
_cell.angle_alpha   90.00
_cell.angle_beta   90.00
_cell.angle_gamma   90.00
#
_symmetry.space_group_name_H-M   'P 1'
#
loop_
_entity.id
_entity.type
_entity.pdbx_description
1 polymer ?
#
loop_
_entity_poly.entity_id
_entity_poly.type
_entity_poly.pdbx_seq_one_letter_code
_entity_poly.pdbx_strand_id
1 'polypeptide(L)'
;MFSNYRECGYDGLQLKGGDYQPFLESPAGLFERWPALRGGISGLILGQSLSEAGVAMLRKTIRAAGEYGADRVIFCDCSPRGTAADLKRSAKLLSDLGAEALALKTKLSLHHHHNQPVMTREEMRLFFAEVGNGTVGLTIDTAHLLKSGIEDVGGVIREFSGVIDNFHIKDFANGEFVPLGTGVLNLKDVGAAIRAIGYKGWLRADEESGLAAEPSMRACLPLMRSLSGRS
;
A
#
# COMPACT_ATOMS: atom_id res chain seq x y z
N MET A 1 9.92 -17.24 0.02
CA MET A 1 9.44 -15.99 0.64
C MET A 1 8.45 -16.24 1.79
N PHE A 2 7.28 -16.84 1.58
CA PHE A 2 6.24 -16.95 2.62
C PHE A 2 6.62 -17.81 3.85
N SER A 3 7.57 -18.72 3.72
CA SER A 3 8.01 -19.57 4.82
C SER A 3 9.15 -18.98 5.65
N ASN A 4 9.95 -18.05 5.09
CA ASN A 4 11.22 -17.60 5.67
C ASN A 4 11.37 -16.07 5.82
N TYR A 5 10.30 -15.29 5.61
CA TYR A 5 10.40 -13.82 5.72
C TYR A 5 10.83 -13.34 7.12
N ARG A 6 10.42 -14.06 8.17
CA ARG A 6 10.82 -13.76 9.55
C ARG A 6 12.33 -13.99 9.77
N GLU A 7 12.91 -15.01 9.14
CA GLU A 7 14.35 -15.28 9.15
C GLU A 7 15.13 -14.19 8.40
N CYS A 8 14.49 -13.53 7.43
CA CYS A 8 15.01 -12.34 6.76
C CYS A 8 14.85 -11.06 7.60
N GLY A 9 14.22 -11.12 8.79
CA GLY A 9 14.08 -10.00 9.72
C GLY A 9 12.83 -9.15 9.52
N TYR A 10 11.82 -9.63 8.78
CA TYR A 10 10.56 -8.93 8.54
C TYR A 10 9.47 -9.41 9.50
N ASP A 11 8.65 -8.47 9.97
CA ASP A 11 7.53 -8.74 10.88
C ASP A 11 6.29 -9.27 10.13
N GLY A 12 6.14 -8.97 8.85
CA GLY A 12 5.00 -9.37 8.04
C GLY A 12 5.21 -9.19 6.55
N LEU A 13 4.21 -9.65 5.80
CA LEU A 13 4.16 -9.56 4.35
C LEU A 13 2.85 -8.91 3.90
N GLN A 14 2.91 -8.15 2.83
CA GLN A 14 1.74 -7.81 2.03
C GLN A 14 1.62 -8.83 0.91
N LEU A 15 0.39 -9.34 0.70
CA LEU A 15 0.12 -10.36 -0.32
C LEU A 15 -0.44 -9.69 -1.58
N LYS A 16 0.06 -10.10 -2.75
CA LYS A 16 -0.49 -9.72 -4.06
C LYS A 16 -1.67 -10.63 -4.43
N GLY A 17 -2.51 -10.21 -5.39
CA GLY A 17 -3.72 -10.94 -5.78
C GLY A 17 -3.47 -12.42 -6.10
N GLY A 18 -2.40 -12.75 -6.83
CA GLY A 18 -2.04 -14.14 -7.13
C GLY A 18 -1.76 -15.01 -5.92
N ASP A 19 -1.43 -14.41 -4.77
CA ASP A 19 -1.09 -15.13 -3.54
C ASP A 19 -2.31 -15.52 -2.72
N TYR A 20 -3.33 -14.65 -2.62
CA TYR A 20 -4.47 -14.82 -1.73
C TYR A 20 -5.82 -15.09 -2.44
N GLN A 21 -6.00 -14.61 -3.66
CA GLN A 21 -7.27 -14.76 -4.39
C GLN A 21 -7.72 -16.22 -4.58
N PRO A 22 -6.82 -17.20 -4.78
CA PRO A 22 -7.21 -18.61 -4.82
C PRO A 22 -7.88 -19.12 -3.54
N PHE A 23 -7.75 -18.41 -2.43
CA PHE A 23 -8.25 -18.79 -1.12
C PHE A 23 -9.43 -17.93 -0.62
N LEU A 24 -9.99 -17.05 -1.48
CA LEU A 24 -11.10 -16.17 -1.09
C LEU A 24 -12.37 -16.93 -0.65
N GLU A 25 -12.62 -18.09 -1.22
CA GLU A 25 -13.76 -18.93 -0.88
C GLU A 25 -13.45 -19.96 0.26
N SER A 26 -12.16 -20.13 0.58
CA SER A 26 -11.70 -21.04 1.64
C SER A 26 -10.47 -20.46 2.35
N PRO A 27 -10.66 -19.45 3.21
CA PRO A 27 -9.56 -18.71 3.85
C PRO A 27 -8.61 -19.58 4.68
N ALA A 28 -9.08 -20.68 5.25
CA ALA A 28 -8.25 -21.62 6.00
C ALA A 28 -7.12 -22.21 5.13
N GLY A 29 -7.36 -22.46 3.84
CA GLY A 29 -6.41 -23.03 2.91
C GLY A 29 -5.14 -22.18 2.72
N LEU A 30 -5.22 -20.85 2.88
CA LEU A 30 -4.05 -19.99 2.88
C LEU A 30 -3.06 -20.37 4.00
N PHE A 31 -3.57 -20.56 5.18
CA PHE A 31 -2.76 -20.89 6.37
C PHE A 31 -2.39 -22.37 6.46
N GLU A 32 -3.13 -23.26 5.80
CA GLU A 32 -2.73 -24.65 5.63
C GLU A 32 -1.51 -24.74 4.71
N ARG A 33 -1.52 -23.94 3.63
CA ARG A 33 -0.41 -23.89 2.67
C ARG A 33 0.81 -23.14 3.22
N TRP A 34 0.59 -22.05 3.95
CA TRP A 34 1.66 -21.21 4.51
C TRP A 34 1.40 -20.83 5.97
N PRO A 35 1.65 -21.76 6.91
CA PRO A 35 1.37 -21.52 8.33
C PRO A 35 2.09 -20.29 8.92
N ALA A 36 3.27 -19.95 8.38
CA ALA A 36 4.07 -18.80 8.80
C ALA A 36 3.38 -17.44 8.58
N LEU A 37 2.35 -17.37 7.71
CA LEU A 37 1.59 -16.15 7.49
C LEU A 37 0.63 -15.80 8.64
N ARG A 38 0.35 -16.72 9.57
CA ARG A 38 -0.54 -16.42 10.72
C ARG A 38 0.04 -15.27 11.55
N GLY A 39 -0.75 -14.20 11.71
CA GLY A 39 -0.34 -12.99 12.42
C GLY A 39 0.74 -12.16 11.71
N GLY A 40 1.06 -12.48 10.44
CA GLY A 40 2.09 -11.80 9.66
C GLY A 40 1.57 -11.19 8.34
N ILE A 41 0.25 -11.07 8.14
CA ILE A 41 -0.28 -10.44 6.93
C ILE A 41 -0.48 -8.95 7.22
N SER A 42 0.42 -8.12 6.69
CA SER A 42 0.34 -6.67 6.85
C SER A 42 -0.70 -6.03 5.93
N GLY A 43 -1.12 -6.70 4.88
CA GLY A 43 -2.17 -6.24 3.97
C GLY A 43 -2.35 -7.13 2.75
N LEU A 44 -3.49 -6.93 2.08
CA LEU A 44 -3.81 -7.53 0.78
C LEU A 44 -3.87 -6.41 -0.26
N ILE A 45 -3.09 -6.50 -1.35
CA ILE A 45 -3.15 -5.53 -2.44
C ILE A 45 -4.11 -6.02 -3.52
N LEU A 46 -5.01 -5.13 -3.96
CA LEU A 46 -5.98 -5.37 -5.01
C LEU A 46 -5.94 -4.24 -6.04
N GLY A 47 -5.61 -4.58 -7.30
CA GLY A 47 -5.79 -3.69 -8.44
C GLY A 47 -7.07 -4.05 -9.19
N GLN A 48 -8.05 -3.15 -9.19
CA GLN A 48 -9.31 -3.29 -9.94
C GLN A 48 -9.87 -1.91 -10.30
N SER A 49 -10.65 -1.84 -11.37
CA SER A 49 -11.48 -0.66 -11.62
C SER A 49 -12.67 -0.62 -10.66
N LEU A 50 -13.26 0.57 -10.47
CA LEU A 50 -14.49 0.74 -9.68
C LEU A 50 -15.76 0.40 -10.47
N SER A 51 -15.69 -0.59 -11.39
CA SER A 51 -16.85 -1.23 -12.00
C SER A 51 -17.62 -2.08 -10.99
N GLU A 52 -18.84 -2.48 -11.31
CA GLU A 52 -19.65 -3.36 -10.46
C GLU A 52 -18.88 -4.64 -10.06
N ALA A 53 -18.24 -5.30 -11.04
CA ALA A 53 -17.42 -6.50 -10.80
C ALA A 53 -16.19 -6.20 -9.91
N GLY A 54 -15.52 -5.07 -10.13
CA GLY A 54 -14.37 -4.66 -9.31
C GLY A 54 -14.77 -4.33 -7.88
N VAL A 55 -15.89 -3.65 -7.67
CA VAL A 55 -16.44 -3.38 -6.34
C VAL A 55 -16.84 -4.69 -5.63
N ALA A 56 -17.44 -5.64 -6.34
CA ALA A 56 -17.76 -6.95 -5.78
C ALA A 56 -16.48 -7.71 -5.36
N MET A 57 -15.40 -7.64 -6.16
CA MET A 57 -14.11 -8.23 -5.81
C MET A 57 -13.47 -7.51 -4.60
N LEU A 58 -13.57 -6.18 -4.53
CA LEU A 58 -13.05 -5.42 -3.38
C LEU A 58 -13.76 -5.82 -2.10
N ARG A 59 -15.10 -5.98 -2.11
CA ARG A 59 -15.85 -6.49 -0.95
C ARG A 59 -15.44 -7.91 -0.54
N LYS A 60 -15.20 -8.81 -1.52
CA LYS A 60 -14.67 -10.14 -1.21
C LYS A 60 -13.30 -10.07 -0.55
N THR A 61 -12.41 -9.21 -1.08
CA THR A 61 -11.07 -9.01 -0.53
C THR A 61 -11.11 -8.41 0.87
N ILE A 62 -12.01 -7.46 1.15
CA ILE A 62 -12.22 -6.86 2.47
C ILE A 62 -12.65 -7.94 3.48
N ARG A 63 -13.61 -8.80 3.12
CA ARG A 63 -14.03 -9.93 3.98
C ARG A 63 -12.86 -10.88 4.28
N ALA A 64 -12.15 -11.30 3.24
CA ALA A 64 -10.97 -12.16 3.40
C ALA A 64 -9.89 -11.51 4.27
N ALA A 65 -9.65 -10.20 4.14
CA ALA A 65 -8.69 -9.47 4.97
C ALA A 65 -9.09 -9.54 6.46
N GLY A 66 -10.37 -9.35 6.78
CA GLY A 66 -10.89 -9.52 8.14
C GLY A 66 -10.68 -10.93 8.67
N GLU A 67 -10.98 -11.97 7.89
CA GLU A 67 -10.81 -13.37 8.26
C GLU A 67 -9.34 -13.78 8.41
N TYR A 68 -8.45 -13.24 7.58
CA TYR A 68 -7.00 -13.45 7.70
C TYR A 68 -6.36 -12.70 8.87
N GLY A 69 -7.06 -11.73 9.47
CA GLY A 69 -6.48 -10.80 10.43
C GLY A 69 -5.46 -9.86 9.76
N ALA A 70 -5.63 -9.57 8.47
CA ALA A 70 -4.81 -8.61 7.76
C ALA A 70 -5.13 -7.20 8.22
N ASP A 71 -4.09 -6.37 8.42
CA ASP A 71 -4.26 -5.00 8.91
C ASP A 71 -5.09 -4.15 7.93
N ARG A 72 -4.95 -4.37 6.62
CA ARG A 72 -5.67 -3.59 5.60
C ARG A 72 -5.79 -4.24 4.23
N VAL A 73 -6.70 -3.70 3.43
CA VAL A 73 -6.72 -3.86 1.97
C VAL A 73 -6.10 -2.60 1.36
N ILE A 74 -5.12 -2.77 0.48
CA ILE A 74 -4.50 -1.71 -0.31
C ILE A 74 -5.13 -1.74 -1.69
N PHE A 75 -5.92 -0.73 -2.03
CA PHE A 75 -6.66 -0.67 -3.28
C PHE A 75 -5.96 0.23 -4.29
N CYS A 76 -5.60 -0.32 -5.45
CA CYS A 76 -5.14 0.41 -6.61
C CYS A 76 -6.33 0.58 -7.58
N ASP A 77 -6.80 1.80 -7.76
CA ASP A 77 -7.89 2.08 -8.70
C ASP A 77 -7.39 2.05 -10.14
N CYS A 78 -7.66 0.95 -10.82
CA CYS A 78 -7.30 0.74 -12.23
C CYS A 78 -8.33 1.32 -13.22
N SER A 79 -9.25 2.16 -12.76
CA SER A 79 -10.16 2.90 -13.64
C SER A 79 -9.36 3.87 -14.52
N PRO A 80 -9.89 4.25 -15.70
CA PRO A 80 -9.32 5.37 -16.45
C PRO A 80 -9.30 6.66 -15.63
N ARG A 81 -8.30 7.49 -15.85
CA ARG A 81 -8.26 8.83 -15.27
C ARG A 81 -9.48 9.63 -15.72
N GLY A 82 -10.11 10.26 -14.78
CA GLY A 82 -11.38 10.97 -14.98
C GLY A 82 -11.30 12.45 -14.60
N THR A 83 -12.47 13.04 -14.42
CA THR A 83 -12.64 14.43 -13.99
C THR A 83 -12.61 14.56 -12.45
N ALA A 84 -12.58 15.79 -11.93
CA ALA A 84 -12.76 16.05 -10.50
C ALA A 84 -14.08 15.48 -9.94
N ALA A 85 -15.16 15.47 -10.75
CA ALA A 85 -16.42 14.86 -10.35
C ALA A 85 -16.33 13.34 -10.25
N ASP A 86 -15.53 12.69 -11.09
CA ASP A 86 -15.26 11.25 -11.00
C ASP A 86 -14.49 10.92 -9.73
N LEU A 87 -13.44 11.69 -9.40
CA LEU A 87 -12.69 11.53 -8.15
C LEU A 87 -13.58 11.64 -6.91
N LYS A 88 -14.48 12.61 -6.88
CA LYS A 88 -15.43 12.77 -5.76
C LYS A 88 -16.38 11.59 -5.63
N ARG A 89 -16.88 11.04 -6.75
CA ARG A 89 -17.72 9.83 -6.73
C ARG A 89 -16.94 8.61 -6.22
N SER A 90 -15.71 8.42 -6.70
CA SER A 90 -14.84 7.35 -6.25
C SER A 90 -14.53 7.47 -4.75
N ALA A 91 -14.27 8.68 -4.25
CA ALA A 91 -14.00 8.92 -2.83
C ALA A 91 -15.19 8.53 -1.95
N LYS A 92 -16.42 8.89 -2.34
CA LYS A 92 -17.64 8.51 -1.60
C LYS A 92 -17.85 6.99 -1.59
N LEU A 93 -17.74 6.35 -2.77
CA LEU A 93 -17.87 4.89 -2.87
C LEU A 93 -16.82 4.17 -2.02
N LEU A 94 -15.56 4.60 -2.09
CA LEU A 94 -14.50 4.01 -1.29
C LEU A 94 -14.67 4.30 0.21
N SER A 95 -15.24 5.45 0.59
CA SER A 95 -15.62 5.74 1.98
C SER A 95 -16.63 4.72 2.53
N ASP A 96 -17.66 4.38 1.76
CA ASP A 96 -18.66 3.39 2.16
C ASP A 96 -18.01 2.01 2.34
N LEU A 97 -17.16 1.60 1.38
CA LEU A 97 -16.41 0.35 1.45
C LEU A 97 -15.38 0.34 2.60
N GLY A 98 -14.79 1.49 2.91
CA GLY A 98 -13.91 1.65 4.06
C GLY A 98 -14.64 1.48 5.39
N ALA A 99 -15.86 1.98 5.50
CA ALA A 99 -16.71 1.74 6.66
C ALA A 99 -17.07 0.25 6.81
N GLU A 100 -17.36 -0.46 5.68
CA GLU A 100 -17.54 -1.92 5.67
C GLU A 100 -16.27 -2.63 6.17
N ALA A 101 -15.07 -2.17 5.76
CA ALA A 101 -13.79 -2.75 6.18
C ALA A 101 -13.56 -2.59 7.68
N LEU A 102 -13.83 -1.40 8.23
CA LEU A 102 -13.68 -1.13 9.67
C LEU A 102 -14.59 -2.04 10.52
N ALA A 103 -15.82 -2.30 10.07
CA ALA A 103 -16.73 -3.23 10.74
C ALA A 103 -16.18 -4.67 10.78
N LEU A 104 -15.32 -5.04 9.83
CA LEU A 104 -14.63 -6.34 9.74
C LEU A 104 -13.22 -6.33 10.36
N LYS A 105 -12.87 -5.29 11.13
CA LYS A 105 -11.58 -5.12 11.83
C LYS A 105 -10.37 -5.08 10.88
N THR A 106 -10.56 -4.62 9.67
CA THR A 106 -9.51 -4.31 8.70
C THR A 106 -9.71 -2.88 8.20
N LYS A 107 -8.74 -2.34 7.47
CA LYS A 107 -8.80 -0.98 6.93
C LYS A 107 -8.80 -1.02 5.40
N LEU A 108 -9.30 0.04 4.78
CA LEU A 108 -9.14 0.29 3.36
C LEU A 108 -8.16 1.45 3.17
N SER A 109 -7.14 1.26 2.34
CA SER A 109 -6.16 2.28 2.01
C SER A 109 -6.10 2.45 0.49
N LEU A 110 -6.25 3.68 -0.01
CA LEU A 110 -6.05 3.98 -1.41
C LEU A 110 -4.55 4.06 -1.71
N HIS A 111 -4.09 3.25 -2.63
CA HIS A 111 -2.75 3.35 -3.19
C HIS A 111 -2.80 4.30 -4.38
N HIS A 112 -2.19 5.49 -4.25
CA HIS A 112 -1.99 6.35 -5.40
C HIS A 112 -1.00 5.69 -6.37
N HIS A 113 -1.15 5.89 -7.66
CA HIS A 113 -0.35 5.18 -8.64
C HIS A 113 -0.16 6.04 -9.90
N HIS A 114 1.02 5.93 -10.53
CA HIS A 114 1.26 6.55 -11.83
C HIS A 114 0.24 6.07 -12.85
N ASN A 115 -0.31 7.00 -13.64
CA ASN A 115 -1.36 6.79 -14.64
C ASN A 115 -2.71 6.26 -14.12
N GLN A 116 -2.99 6.33 -12.82
CA GLN A 116 -4.29 6.03 -12.23
C GLN A 116 -5.03 7.31 -11.78
N PRO A 117 -6.33 7.23 -11.42
CA PRO A 117 -7.15 8.41 -11.14
C PRO A 117 -6.59 9.35 -10.06
N VAL A 118 -5.99 8.80 -9.00
CA VAL A 118 -5.35 9.61 -7.94
C VAL A 118 -3.85 9.50 -8.09
N MET A 119 -3.22 10.47 -8.77
CA MET A 119 -1.80 10.46 -9.09
C MET A 119 -1.07 11.71 -8.57
N THR A 120 -1.68 12.89 -8.71
CA THR A 120 -1.08 14.18 -8.35
C THR A 120 -1.46 14.63 -6.94
N ARG A 121 -0.68 15.56 -6.37
CA ARG A 121 -1.02 16.19 -5.06
C ARG A 121 -2.43 16.79 -5.06
N GLU A 122 -2.83 17.44 -6.15
CA GLU A 122 -4.15 18.06 -6.26
C GLU A 122 -5.26 17.02 -6.29
N GLU A 123 -5.09 15.93 -7.03
CA GLU A 123 -6.05 14.82 -7.06
C GLU A 123 -6.15 14.14 -5.69
N MET A 124 -5.03 13.98 -4.96
CA MET A 124 -5.06 13.51 -3.58
C MET A 124 -5.87 14.44 -2.67
N ARG A 125 -5.66 15.77 -2.76
CA ARG A 125 -6.45 16.76 -1.98
C ARG A 125 -7.93 16.66 -2.31
N LEU A 126 -8.29 16.63 -3.60
CA LEU A 126 -9.67 16.51 -4.05
C LEU A 126 -10.33 15.22 -3.56
N PHE A 127 -9.61 14.10 -3.65
CA PHE A 127 -10.13 12.82 -3.21
C PHE A 127 -10.35 12.79 -1.69
N PHE A 128 -9.33 13.13 -0.90
CA PHE A 128 -9.40 13.05 0.56
C PHE A 128 -10.28 14.14 1.20
N ALA A 129 -10.60 15.21 0.48
CA ALA A 129 -11.62 16.17 0.92
C ALA A 129 -13.06 15.60 0.93
N GLU A 130 -13.31 14.54 0.16
CA GLU A 130 -14.64 13.90 0.07
C GLU A 130 -14.71 12.58 0.88
N VAL A 131 -13.57 12.07 1.35
CA VAL A 131 -13.51 10.84 2.15
C VAL A 131 -14.09 11.08 3.54
N GLY A 132 -14.98 10.21 3.99
CA GLY A 132 -15.47 10.20 5.36
C GLY A 132 -14.34 9.99 6.37
N ASN A 133 -14.43 10.64 7.52
CA ASN A 133 -13.34 10.68 8.50
C ASN A 133 -12.86 9.28 8.90
N GLY A 134 -11.61 8.97 8.56
CA GLY A 134 -10.93 7.72 8.93
C GLY A 134 -11.40 6.46 8.19
N THR A 135 -12.29 6.56 7.18
CA THR A 135 -12.78 5.39 6.45
C THR A 135 -11.80 4.87 5.41
N VAL A 136 -11.04 5.75 4.77
CA VAL A 136 -10.02 5.38 3.78
C VAL A 136 -8.71 6.08 4.12
N GLY A 137 -7.64 5.32 4.21
CA GLY A 137 -6.30 5.86 4.34
C GLY A 137 -5.58 6.06 3.01
N LEU A 138 -4.39 6.64 3.06
CA LEU A 138 -3.50 6.83 1.92
C LEU A 138 -2.27 5.94 2.05
N THR A 139 -2.07 5.06 1.09
CA THR A 139 -0.80 4.37 0.88
C THR A 139 0.09 5.24 -0.02
N ILE A 140 1.18 5.76 0.54
CA ILE A 140 2.23 6.44 -0.24
C ILE A 140 3.17 5.42 -0.85
N ASP A 141 3.33 5.46 -2.18
CA ASP A 141 4.40 4.77 -2.90
C ASP A 141 5.44 5.78 -3.40
N THR A 142 6.64 5.68 -2.89
CA THR A 142 7.69 6.67 -3.14
C THR A 142 8.14 6.71 -4.60
N ALA A 143 8.20 5.56 -5.29
CA ALA A 143 8.59 5.51 -6.68
C ALA A 143 7.48 5.94 -7.63
N HIS A 144 6.21 5.69 -7.28
CA HIS A 144 5.10 6.20 -8.09
C HIS A 144 4.95 7.72 -8.00
N LEU A 145 5.33 8.35 -6.89
CA LEU A 145 5.47 9.82 -6.83
C LEU A 145 6.54 10.31 -7.80
N LEU A 146 7.76 9.73 -7.71
CA LEU A 146 8.88 10.10 -8.59
C LEU A 146 8.53 9.89 -10.08
N LYS A 147 7.94 8.74 -10.42
CA LYS A 147 7.49 8.41 -11.78
C LYS A 147 6.42 9.38 -12.31
N SER A 148 5.67 10.00 -11.40
CA SER A 148 4.65 11.02 -11.72
C SER A 148 5.22 12.45 -11.71
N GLY A 149 6.55 12.61 -11.61
CA GLY A 149 7.22 13.91 -11.61
C GLY A 149 7.18 14.64 -10.28
N ILE A 150 6.82 13.96 -9.18
CA ILE A 150 6.77 14.56 -7.84
C ILE A 150 8.06 14.20 -7.10
N GLU A 151 9.07 15.08 -7.20
CA GLU A 151 10.39 14.86 -6.60
C GLU A 151 10.42 15.12 -5.08
N ASP A 152 9.57 16.04 -4.59
CA ASP A 152 9.44 16.37 -3.16
C ASP A 152 8.58 15.35 -2.41
N VAL A 153 9.08 14.11 -2.31
CA VAL A 153 8.39 13.00 -1.64
C VAL A 153 8.17 13.28 -0.16
N GLY A 154 9.18 13.83 0.52
CA GLY A 154 9.07 14.20 1.94
C GLY A 154 8.02 15.28 2.19
N GLY A 155 7.89 16.25 1.29
CA GLY A 155 6.82 17.26 1.34
C GLY A 155 5.44 16.66 1.19
N VAL A 156 5.24 15.68 0.28
CA VAL A 156 3.98 14.92 0.18
C VAL A 156 3.66 14.21 1.50
N ILE A 157 4.63 13.53 2.10
CA ILE A 157 4.44 12.81 3.36
C ILE A 157 3.97 13.77 4.46
N ARG A 158 4.61 14.94 4.59
CA ARG A 158 4.23 15.95 5.59
C ARG A 158 2.84 16.51 5.32
N GLU A 159 2.52 16.82 4.06
CA GLU A 159 1.24 17.40 3.65
C GLU A 159 0.06 16.48 3.95
N PHE A 160 0.19 15.19 3.61
CA PHE A 160 -0.90 14.23 3.76
C PHE A 160 -0.84 13.42 5.07
N SER A 161 -0.08 13.91 6.07
CA SER A 161 0.14 13.22 7.35
C SER A 161 -1.14 12.76 8.05
N GLY A 162 -2.23 13.50 7.92
CA GLY A 162 -3.53 13.18 8.56
C GLY A 162 -4.28 12.00 7.95
N VAL A 163 -3.90 11.56 6.75
CA VAL A 163 -4.58 10.47 6.03
C VAL A 163 -3.63 9.33 5.65
N ILE A 164 -2.32 9.51 5.76
CA ILE A 164 -1.34 8.43 5.48
C ILE A 164 -1.46 7.35 6.53
N ASP A 165 -1.72 6.13 6.08
CA ASP A 165 -1.81 4.97 6.95
C ASP A 165 -0.94 3.80 6.50
N ASN A 166 -0.28 3.91 5.34
CA ASN A 166 0.61 2.90 4.79
C ASN A 166 1.71 3.49 3.89
N PHE A 167 2.81 2.77 3.75
CA PHE A 167 3.91 3.11 2.85
C PHE A 167 4.35 1.91 2.03
N HIS A 168 4.55 2.15 0.73
CA HIS A 168 5.37 1.36 -0.17
C HIS A 168 6.67 2.13 -0.43
N ILE A 169 7.76 1.59 0.05
CA ILE A 169 9.09 2.18 -0.13
C ILE A 169 9.74 1.48 -1.31
N LYS A 170 9.89 2.22 -2.39
CA LYS A 170 10.40 1.78 -3.67
C LYS A 170 11.28 2.86 -4.24
N ASP A 171 12.31 2.50 -4.99
CA ASP A 171 13.21 3.45 -5.63
C ASP A 171 13.02 3.49 -7.16
N PHE A 172 13.47 4.56 -7.78
CA PHE A 172 13.23 4.83 -9.18
C PHE A 172 14.43 5.55 -9.79
N ALA A 173 14.84 5.19 -11.00
CA ALA A 173 15.85 5.88 -11.79
C ALA A 173 15.68 5.57 -13.27
N ASN A 174 15.97 6.52 -14.14
CA ASN A 174 16.01 6.33 -15.60
C ASN A 174 14.73 5.73 -16.21
N GLY A 175 13.55 6.03 -15.63
CA GLY A 175 12.27 5.52 -16.12
C GLY A 175 11.84 4.18 -15.54
N GLU A 176 12.71 3.50 -14.75
CA GLU A 176 12.52 2.14 -14.25
C GLU A 176 12.51 2.09 -12.71
N PHE A 177 11.87 1.06 -12.15
CA PHE A 177 12.04 0.72 -10.75
C PHE A 177 13.39 0.02 -10.56
N VAL A 178 14.13 0.47 -9.55
CA VAL A 178 15.50 -0.01 -9.28
C VAL A 178 15.61 -0.50 -7.84
N PRO A 179 16.63 -1.29 -7.49
CA PRO A 179 16.85 -1.73 -6.13
C PRO A 179 16.91 -0.55 -5.16
N LEU A 180 16.25 -0.69 -4.00
CA LEU A 180 16.15 0.37 -3.00
C LEU A 180 17.53 0.89 -2.60
N GLY A 181 17.73 2.20 -2.67
CA GLY A 181 18.98 2.88 -2.37
C GLY A 181 19.93 3.05 -3.57
N THR A 182 19.52 2.61 -4.77
CA THR A 182 20.32 2.79 -5.99
C THR A 182 19.73 3.81 -6.99
N GLY A 183 18.55 4.34 -6.66
CA GLY A 183 17.84 5.32 -7.48
C GLY A 183 18.00 6.76 -7.00
N VAL A 184 17.00 7.58 -7.31
CA VAL A 184 17.00 9.01 -7.01
C VAL A 184 16.20 9.37 -5.76
N LEU A 185 15.60 8.39 -5.07
CA LEU A 185 14.82 8.61 -3.87
C LEU A 185 15.69 9.17 -2.74
N ASN A 186 15.32 10.35 -2.23
CA ASN A 186 15.99 10.90 -1.05
C ASN A 186 15.54 10.18 0.24
N LEU A 187 16.09 8.99 0.48
CA LEU A 187 15.76 8.17 1.65
C LEU A 187 15.95 8.92 2.98
N LYS A 188 16.92 9.83 3.07
CA LYS A 188 17.16 10.63 4.29
C LYS A 188 15.98 11.56 4.59
N ASP A 189 15.46 12.27 3.57
CA ASP A 189 14.30 13.16 3.74
C ASP A 189 13.00 12.37 3.96
N VAL A 190 12.82 11.27 3.22
CA VAL A 190 11.69 10.35 3.44
C VAL A 190 11.66 9.84 4.88
N GLY A 191 12.78 9.35 5.41
CA GLY A 191 12.87 8.88 6.79
C GLY A 191 12.62 10.01 7.80
N ALA A 192 13.15 11.22 7.55
CA ALA A 192 12.88 12.38 8.40
C ALA A 192 11.39 12.76 8.38
N ALA A 193 10.74 12.74 7.22
CA ALA A 193 9.30 13.01 7.09
C ALA A 193 8.44 11.98 7.80
N ILE A 194 8.72 10.68 7.62
CA ILE A 194 8.02 9.58 8.31
C ILE A 194 8.09 9.74 9.84
N ARG A 195 9.27 10.06 10.37
CA ARG A 195 9.45 10.31 11.82
C ARG A 195 8.74 11.57 12.28
N ALA A 196 8.82 12.66 11.50
CA ALA A 196 8.21 13.93 11.82
C ALA A 196 6.68 13.87 11.96
N ILE A 197 6.01 13.02 11.14
CA ILE A 197 4.57 12.79 11.25
C ILE A 197 4.19 11.78 12.35
N GLY A 198 5.17 11.24 13.08
CA GLY A 198 4.95 10.28 14.16
C GLY A 198 4.39 8.93 13.69
N TYR A 199 4.65 8.54 12.44
CA TYR A 199 4.09 7.32 11.86
C TYR A 199 4.54 6.06 12.60
N LYS A 200 3.59 5.17 12.92
CA LYS A 200 3.81 3.91 13.67
C LYS A 200 3.30 2.67 12.93
N GLY A 201 2.80 2.83 11.72
CA GLY A 201 2.25 1.74 10.92
C GLY A 201 3.33 0.95 10.17
N TRP A 202 2.89 0.17 9.18
CA TRP A 202 3.75 -0.66 8.36
C TRP A 202 4.54 0.17 7.34
N LEU A 203 5.85 -0.08 7.28
CA LEU A 203 6.71 0.34 6.18
C LEU A 203 7.00 -0.90 5.33
N ARG A 204 6.59 -0.91 4.08
CA ARG A 204 6.75 -2.04 3.18
C ARG A 204 7.85 -1.75 2.17
N ALA A 205 8.87 -2.61 2.13
CA ALA A 205 9.76 -2.66 0.98
C ALA A 205 8.96 -3.26 -0.19
N ASP A 206 8.64 -2.46 -1.20
CA ASP A 206 7.95 -2.91 -2.41
C ASP A 206 8.96 -3.01 -3.56
N GLU A 207 9.62 -4.15 -3.65
CA GLU A 207 10.72 -4.37 -4.57
C GLU A 207 10.19 -4.93 -5.91
N GLU A 208 10.39 -4.18 -6.98
CA GLU A 208 9.96 -4.52 -8.34
C GLU A 208 11.08 -4.36 -9.38
N SER A 209 12.36 -4.38 -8.94
CA SER A 209 13.51 -4.31 -9.85
C SER A 209 13.80 -5.63 -10.59
N GLY A 210 13.05 -6.68 -10.28
CA GLY A 210 13.26 -8.01 -10.86
C GLY A 210 14.29 -8.88 -10.13
N LEU A 211 14.80 -8.44 -8.98
CA LEU A 211 15.69 -9.26 -8.15
C LEU A 211 14.94 -10.45 -7.53
N ALA A 212 15.68 -11.51 -7.21
CA ALA A 212 15.14 -12.64 -6.45
C ALA A 212 14.70 -12.19 -5.05
N ALA A 213 13.58 -12.73 -4.55
CA ALA A 213 12.90 -12.23 -3.36
C ALA A 213 13.79 -12.22 -2.10
N GLU A 214 14.48 -13.31 -1.77
CA GLU A 214 15.26 -13.37 -0.52
C GLU A 214 16.50 -12.46 -0.54
N PRO A 215 17.35 -12.45 -1.58
CA PRO A 215 18.41 -11.45 -1.69
C PRO A 215 17.93 -10.01 -1.60
N SER A 216 16.81 -9.70 -2.25
CA SER A 216 16.20 -8.38 -2.20
C SER A 216 15.71 -8.01 -0.80
N MET A 217 15.02 -8.91 -0.10
CA MET A 217 14.58 -8.70 1.28
C MET A 217 15.78 -8.39 2.19
N ARG A 218 16.87 -9.15 2.10
CA ARG A 218 18.08 -8.93 2.91
C ARG A 218 18.77 -7.60 2.59
N ALA A 219 18.80 -7.19 1.32
CA ALA A 219 19.38 -5.92 0.90
C ALA A 219 18.55 -4.70 1.35
N CYS A 220 17.21 -4.79 1.29
CA CYS A 220 16.31 -3.70 1.68
C CYS A 220 16.23 -3.49 3.20
N LEU A 221 16.39 -4.55 4.02
CA LEU A 221 16.12 -4.49 5.46
C LEU A 221 16.89 -3.39 6.22
N PRO A 222 18.21 -3.20 6.03
CA PRO A 222 18.94 -2.13 6.73
C PRO A 222 18.39 -0.74 6.40
N LEU A 223 18.04 -0.50 5.13
CA LEU A 223 17.45 0.77 4.69
C LEU A 223 16.07 0.99 5.31
N MET A 224 15.22 -0.04 5.31
CA MET A 224 13.88 0.02 5.92
C MET A 224 13.94 0.30 7.43
N ARG A 225 14.91 -0.31 8.15
CA ARG A 225 15.15 -0.03 9.57
C ARG A 225 15.57 1.42 9.80
N SER A 226 16.44 1.96 8.96
CA SER A 226 16.86 3.38 9.06
C SER A 226 15.70 4.37 8.89
N LEU A 227 14.73 4.05 8.03
CA LEU A 227 13.54 4.89 7.83
C LEU A 227 12.65 4.91 9.08
N SER A 228 12.49 3.78 9.75
CA SER A 228 11.67 3.66 10.96
C SER A 228 12.33 4.23 12.22
N GLY A 229 13.61 4.56 12.17
CA GLY A 229 14.40 4.93 13.35
C GLY A 229 14.66 3.76 14.30
N ARG A 230 14.51 2.54 13.84
CA ARG A 230 14.90 1.31 14.57
C ARG A 230 16.33 0.96 14.16
N SER A 231 17.23 0.94 15.13
CA SER A 231 18.60 0.46 14.97
C SER A 231 18.66 -1.07 15.00
#